data_b87a65077199cd1f26825761d1bc8e9d
#
_entry.id   b87a65077199cd1f26825761d1bc8e9d
#
_cell.length_a   1.000
_cell.length_b   1.000
_cell.length_c   1.000
_cell.angle_alpha   90.00
_cell.angle_beta   90.00
_cell.angle_gamma   90.00
#
_symmetry.space_group_name_H-M   'P 1'
#
loop_
_entity.id
_entity.type
_entity.pdbx_description
1 polymer ?
#
loop_
_entity_poly.entity_id
_entity_poly.type
_entity_poly.pdbx_seq_one_letter_code
_entity_poly.pdbx_strand_id
1 'polypeptide(L)'
;MTIQEAKNDAKENAFISFDIDETVDRVALFGNLDINLNLISEAAGVQIVQRDNSLLIRGEKPELAIEMLRELIDIMHSGEFLDEQKVNYVIQLKAEGGSYSESGVGKDVICFTAKGKPLKAKTVGQKRYVNAVRKSDMVFGIGPAGTGKTYLAVALAVSAYKNKEVEKIILTRPAVEAGEKLGFLPGDLQDKVDPYLRPVYDALYDLLGRDNALRLKEREVIEVVPLAYMRGRTLDNAFIILDEAQNTTCEQMKMFLTRMGFGSKIVVTGDVTQIDLPAGKKSGLIDAERVLKGVKGIEFCYLREMDVVRHEMVKRVISAYDRYYKHHPKKEEK
;
A
#
# COMPACT_ATOMS: atom_id res chain seq x y z
N MET A 1 40.65 -25.98 -12.63
CA MET A 1 40.56 -24.80 -11.74
C MET A 1 41.43 -23.72 -12.34
N THR A 2 40.84 -22.72 -12.94
CA THR A 2 41.59 -21.63 -13.59
C THR A 2 42.02 -20.61 -12.52
N ILE A 3 43.09 -19.83 -12.79
CA ILE A 3 43.60 -18.78 -11.88
C ILE A 3 42.51 -17.73 -11.54
N GLN A 4 41.50 -17.62 -12.40
CA GLN A 4 40.33 -16.75 -12.23
C GLN A 4 39.34 -17.32 -11.19
N GLU A 5 39.11 -18.63 -11.17
CA GLU A 5 38.28 -19.34 -10.19
C GLU A 5 38.92 -19.30 -8.80
N ALA A 6 40.23 -19.50 -8.68
CA ALA A 6 40.95 -19.40 -7.42
C ALA A 6 40.98 -17.97 -6.84
N LYS A 7 40.93 -16.91 -7.67
CA LYS A 7 40.83 -15.52 -7.22
C LYS A 7 39.43 -15.14 -6.79
N ASN A 8 38.38 -15.74 -7.37
CA ASN A 8 37.00 -15.55 -6.93
C ASN A 8 36.77 -16.28 -5.60
N ASP A 9 37.21 -17.55 -5.47
CA ASP A 9 37.10 -18.30 -4.21
C ASP A 9 37.85 -17.63 -3.04
N ALA A 10 38.98 -16.96 -3.29
CA ALA A 10 39.73 -16.24 -2.28
C ALA A 10 39.03 -14.92 -1.86
N LYS A 11 38.29 -14.28 -2.75
CA LYS A 11 37.47 -13.09 -2.44
C LYS A 11 36.17 -13.45 -1.68
N GLU A 12 35.54 -14.56 -2.03
CA GLU A 12 34.32 -15.06 -1.35
C GLU A 12 34.58 -15.55 0.07
N ASN A 13 35.85 -15.92 0.40
CA ASN A 13 36.26 -16.44 1.72
C ASN A 13 36.80 -15.36 2.67
N ALA A 14 37.03 -14.14 2.24
CA ALA A 14 37.52 -13.07 3.11
C ALA A 14 36.38 -12.43 3.90
N PHE A 15 36.55 -12.31 5.23
CA PHE A 15 35.61 -11.55 6.06
C PHE A 15 35.78 -10.05 5.83
N ILE A 16 34.69 -9.34 5.62
CA ILE A 16 34.60 -7.87 5.68
C ILE A 16 34.12 -7.49 7.07
N SER A 17 34.85 -6.60 7.74
CA SER A 17 34.45 -6.06 9.04
C SER A 17 33.48 -4.88 8.86
N PHE A 18 32.37 -4.91 9.57
CA PHE A 18 31.44 -3.81 9.70
C PHE A 18 31.32 -3.39 11.16
N ASP A 19 31.83 -2.21 11.48
CA ASP A 19 31.81 -1.68 12.84
C ASP A 19 30.46 -1.04 13.14
N ILE A 20 29.91 -1.35 14.30
CA ILE A 20 28.63 -0.78 14.78
C ILE A 20 28.96 0.30 15.81
N ASP A 21 28.43 1.51 15.55
CA ASP A 21 28.55 2.63 16.47
C ASP A 21 27.97 2.29 17.86
N GLU A 22 28.62 2.77 18.91
CA GLU A 22 28.21 2.51 20.31
C GLU A 22 26.82 3.10 20.64
N THR A 23 26.36 4.09 19.87
CA THR A 23 25.04 4.72 20.03
C THR A 23 23.89 3.85 19.50
N VAL A 24 24.19 2.80 18.74
CA VAL A 24 23.21 1.91 18.15
C VAL A 24 22.75 0.86 19.16
N ASP A 25 21.46 0.77 19.40
CA ASP A 25 20.86 -0.31 20.17
C ASP A 25 20.96 -1.64 19.39
N ARG A 26 21.96 -2.45 19.73
CA ARG A 26 22.22 -3.73 19.06
C ARG A 26 21.12 -4.76 19.26
N VAL A 27 20.43 -4.74 20.40
CA VAL A 27 19.34 -5.66 20.65
C VAL A 27 18.19 -5.37 19.69
N ALA A 28 17.88 -4.09 19.47
CA ALA A 28 16.90 -3.66 18.49
C ALA A 28 17.36 -3.94 17.05
N LEU A 29 18.63 -3.70 16.71
CA LEU A 29 19.18 -3.95 15.38
C LEU A 29 19.17 -5.44 15.02
N PHE A 30 19.65 -6.30 15.92
CA PHE A 30 19.78 -7.74 15.67
C PHE A 30 18.43 -8.46 15.77
N GLY A 31 17.50 -7.90 16.56
CA GLY A 31 16.23 -8.51 16.85
C GLY A 31 16.31 -9.68 17.84
N ASN A 32 15.17 -10.20 18.25
CA ASN A 32 15.11 -11.31 19.17
C ASN A 32 15.77 -12.55 18.57
N LEU A 33 16.73 -13.16 19.27
CA LEU A 33 17.51 -14.31 18.81
C LEU A 33 18.18 -14.07 17.44
N ASP A 34 18.69 -12.86 17.22
CA ASP A 34 19.39 -12.44 15.98
C ASP A 34 18.56 -12.62 14.70
N ILE A 35 17.24 -12.58 14.79
CA ILE A 35 16.33 -12.83 13.66
C ILE A 35 16.61 -11.89 12.48
N ASN A 36 16.93 -10.63 12.74
CA ASN A 36 17.20 -9.64 11.70
C ASN A 36 18.53 -9.95 10.98
N LEU A 37 19.57 -10.38 11.72
CA LEU A 37 20.84 -10.81 11.13
C LEU A 37 20.66 -12.07 10.27
N ASN A 38 19.82 -13.00 10.73
CA ASN A 38 19.52 -14.22 9.97
C ASN A 38 18.79 -13.91 8.66
N LEU A 39 17.81 -12.98 8.69
CA LEU A 39 17.11 -12.52 7.49
C LEU A 39 18.06 -11.85 6.48
N ILE A 40 18.98 -11.00 6.95
CA ILE A 40 20.00 -10.38 6.11
C ILE A 40 20.95 -11.43 5.54
N SER A 41 21.39 -12.39 6.37
CA SER A 41 22.27 -13.49 5.95
C SER A 41 21.64 -14.31 4.82
N GLU A 42 20.36 -14.65 4.95
CA GLU A 42 19.62 -15.40 3.93
C GLU A 42 19.45 -14.57 2.64
N ALA A 43 19.07 -13.31 2.76
CA ALA A 43 18.80 -12.45 1.61
C ALA A 43 20.07 -12.10 0.79
N ALA A 44 21.20 -11.96 1.45
CA ALA A 44 22.47 -11.62 0.81
C ALA A 44 23.38 -12.84 0.51
N GLY A 45 22.99 -14.04 0.95
CA GLY A 45 23.82 -15.25 0.81
C GLY A 45 25.13 -15.17 1.59
N VAL A 46 25.09 -14.62 2.82
CA VAL A 46 26.29 -14.38 3.63
C VAL A 46 26.21 -15.05 4.99
N GLN A 47 27.38 -15.28 5.58
CA GLN A 47 27.55 -15.61 7.00
C GLN A 47 27.90 -14.34 7.75
N ILE A 48 27.17 -14.04 8.83
CA ILE A 48 27.44 -12.92 9.73
C ILE A 48 27.86 -13.49 11.10
N VAL A 49 29.02 -13.05 11.60
CA VAL A 49 29.55 -13.45 12.91
C VAL A 49 29.79 -12.21 13.75
N GLN A 50 29.24 -12.17 14.96
CA GLN A 50 29.53 -11.10 15.91
C GLN A 50 30.93 -11.24 16.51
N ARG A 51 31.66 -10.14 16.54
CA ARG A 51 32.95 -10.07 17.21
C ARG A 51 33.15 -8.71 17.87
N ASP A 52 33.11 -8.66 19.19
CA ASP A 52 33.22 -7.43 19.98
C ASP A 52 32.21 -6.36 19.52
N ASN A 53 32.70 -5.27 18.93
CA ASN A 53 31.89 -4.14 18.43
C ASN A 53 31.62 -4.23 16.93
N SER A 54 32.02 -5.29 16.24
CA SER A 54 31.91 -5.42 14.80
C SER A 54 31.21 -6.70 14.39
N LEU A 55 30.66 -6.68 13.17
CA LEU A 55 30.16 -7.86 12.46
C LEU A 55 31.16 -8.26 11.39
N LEU A 56 31.55 -9.52 11.39
CA LEU A 56 32.36 -10.12 10.35
C LEU A 56 31.44 -10.79 9.35
N ILE A 57 31.46 -10.34 8.09
CA ILE A 57 30.56 -10.72 7.02
C ILE A 57 31.36 -11.37 5.89
N ARG A 58 30.94 -12.56 5.43
CA ARG A 58 31.48 -13.22 4.25
C ARG A 58 30.42 -13.98 3.47
N GLY A 59 30.58 -14.16 2.17
CA GLY A 59 29.69 -14.93 1.32
C GLY A 59 29.51 -14.29 -0.06
N GLU A 60 28.33 -14.48 -0.66
CA GLU A 60 28.09 -14.09 -2.05
C GLU A 60 28.02 -12.55 -2.23
N LYS A 61 27.29 -11.83 -1.36
CA LYS A 61 27.06 -10.39 -1.48
C LYS A 61 27.26 -9.65 -0.15
N PRO A 62 28.48 -9.61 0.39
CA PRO A 62 28.73 -9.01 1.69
C PRO A 62 28.48 -7.49 1.70
N GLU A 63 28.72 -6.78 0.60
CA GLU A 63 28.43 -5.35 0.49
C GLU A 63 26.94 -5.07 0.60
N LEU A 64 26.09 -5.91 0.00
CA LEU A 64 24.63 -5.79 0.11
C LEU A 64 24.16 -5.96 1.56
N ALA A 65 24.74 -6.92 2.30
CA ALA A 65 24.44 -7.10 3.72
C ALA A 65 24.82 -5.86 4.54
N ILE A 66 25.98 -5.26 4.26
CA ILE A 66 26.42 -4.01 4.89
C ILE A 66 25.46 -2.86 4.57
N GLU A 67 24.98 -2.74 3.32
CA GLU A 67 24.00 -1.72 2.95
C GLU A 67 22.67 -1.93 3.67
N MET A 68 22.20 -3.17 3.81
CA MET A 68 21.00 -3.48 4.59
C MET A 68 21.15 -3.06 6.06
N LEU A 69 22.30 -3.40 6.69
CA LEU A 69 22.60 -3.01 8.07
C LEU A 69 22.63 -1.48 8.24
N ARG A 70 23.30 -0.76 7.34
CA ARG A 70 23.33 0.72 7.37
C ARG A 70 21.93 1.31 7.26
N GLU A 71 21.11 0.80 6.36
CA GLU A 71 19.74 1.27 6.18
C GLU A 71 18.90 1.07 7.45
N LEU A 72 19.03 -0.07 8.13
CA LEU A 72 18.34 -0.32 9.41
C LEU A 72 18.85 0.64 10.51
N ILE A 73 20.14 0.91 10.57
CA ILE A 73 20.75 1.87 11.51
C ILE A 73 20.22 3.28 11.24
N ASP A 74 20.15 3.72 9.99
CA ASP A 74 19.60 5.04 9.61
C ASP A 74 18.14 5.19 10.03
N ILE A 75 17.33 4.13 9.90
CA ILE A 75 15.95 4.10 10.37
C ILE A 75 15.89 4.26 11.89
N MET A 76 16.72 3.56 12.64
CA MET A 76 16.80 3.71 14.10
C MET A 76 17.22 5.11 14.52
N HIS A 77 18.20 5.71 13.86
CA HIS A 77 18.64 7.08 14.12
C HIS A 77 17.55 8.11 13.80
N SER A 78 16.61 7.81 12.89
CA SER A 78 15.43 8.67 12.65
C SER A 78 14.36 8.57 13.76
N GLY A 79 14.58 7.73 14.78
CA GLY A 79 13.65 7.49 15.88
C GLY A 79 12.51 6.52 15.54
N GLU A 80 12.64 5.77 14.45
CA GLU A 80 11.66 4.75 14.08
C GLU A 80 12.03 3.38 14.66
N PHE A 81 11.02 2.63 15.13
CA PHE A 81 11.23 1.26 15.60
C PHE A 81 11.37 0.28 14.45
N LEU A 82 12.26 -0.69 14.62
CA LEU A 82 12.39 -1.84 13.72
C LEU A 82 11.44 -2.95 14.20
N ASP A 83 10.34 -3.11 13.48
CA ASP A 83 9.52 -4.32 13.56
C ASP A 83 9.90 -5.29 12.42
N GLU A 84 9.54 -6.55 12.57
CA GLU A 84 9.84 -7.61 11.60
C GLU A 84 9.36 -7.24 10.18
N GLN A 85 8.20 -6.58 10.07
CA GLN A 85 7.65 -6.17 8.79
C GLN A 85 8.53 -5.11 8.10
N LYS A 86 9.01 -4.13 8.85
CA LYS A 86 9.88 -3.08 8.34
C LYS A 86 11.24 -3.63 7.94
N VAL A 87 11.82 -4.51 8.75
CA VAL A 87 13.10 -5.18 8.45
C VAL A 87 12.99 -5.96 7.14
N ASN A 88 11.98 -6.82 7.00
CA ASN A 88 11.75 -7.57 5.76
C ASN A 88 11.55 -6.66 4.55
N TYR A 89 10.80 -5.55 4.72
CA TYR A 89 10.59 -4.58 3.66
C TYR A 89 11.90 -3.91 3.21
N VAL A 90 12.72 -3.48 4.17
CA VAL A 90 14.02 -2.84 3.89
C VAL A 90 14.97 -3.80 3.19
N ILE A 91 15.06 -5.04 3.66
CA ILE A 91 15.89 -6.09 3.05
C ILE A 91 15.47 -6.30 1.59
N GLN A 92 14.17 -6.48 1.33
CA GLN A 92 13.66 -6.68 -0.01
C GLN A 92 13.90 -5.44 -0.90
N LEU A 93 13.67 -4.25 -0.37
CA LEU A 93 13.90 -3.00 -1.09
C LEU A 93 15.37 -2.83 -1.48
N LYS A 94 16.30 -3.12 -0.56
CA LYS A 94 17.75 -3.08 -0.83
C LYS A 94 18.19 -4.13 -1.84
N ALA A 95 17.64 -5.34 -1.77
CA ALA A 95 17.92 -6.39 -2.76
C ALA A 95 17.52 -5.97 -4.19
N GLU A 96 16.50 -5.08 -4.32
CA GLU A 96 16.07 -4.48 -5.59
C GLU A 96 16.83 -3.18 -5.94
N GLY A 97 17.83 -2.76 -5.15
CA GLY A 97 18.62 -1.54 -5.37
C GLY A 97 17.93 -0.24 -4.94
N GLY A 98 16.86 -0.32 -4.12
CA GLY A 98 16.18 0.84 -3.55
C GLY A 98 16.77 1.30 -2.22
N SER A 99 16.30 2.45 -1.70
CA SER A 99 16.63 2.98 -0.37
C SER A 99 15.39 3.49 0.34
N TYR A 100 15.22 3.10 1.59
CA TYR A 100 14.12 3.55 2.45
C TYR A 100 14.39 4.96 2.98
N SER A 101 15.59 5.22 3.50
CA SER A 101 15.99 6.50 4.10
C SER A 101 16.00 7.63 3.08
N GLU A 102 16.48 7.39 1.86
CA GLU A 102 16.47 8.37 0.78
C GLU A 102 15.07 8.69 0.25
N SER A 103 14.15 7.74 0.33
CA SER A 103 12.77 7.91 -0.15
C SER A 103 11.95 8.94 0.64
N GLY A 104 12.38 9.30 1.85
CA GLY A 104 11.65 10.17 2.77
C GLY A 104 10.39 9.53 3.35
N VAL A 105 10.28 8.21 3.31
CA VAL A 105 9.22 7.46 4.01
C VAL A 105 9.31 7.76 5.51
N GLY A 106 8.16 7.83 6.20
CA GLY A 106 8.10 8.09 7.64
C GLY A 106 8.33 9.55 8.06
N LYS A 107 8.85 10.43 7.18
CA LYS A 107 9.12 11.85 7.53
C LYS A 107 7.87 12.72 7.48
N ASP A 108 6.98 12.47 6.51
CA ASP A 108 5.79 13.29 6.28
C ASP A 108 4.56 12.74 6.99
N VAL A 109 3.92 13.58 7.80
CA VAL A 109 2.60 13.28 8.37
C VAL A 109 1.53 13.64 7.33
N ILE A 110 0.70 12.65 6.96
CA ILE A 110 -0.43 12.83 6.04
C ILE A 110 -1.58 13.51 6.78
N CYS A 111 -1.95 12.96 7.94
CA CYS A 111 -2.93 13.51 8.87
C CYS A 111 -2.75 12.85 10.24
N PHE A 112 -3.58 13.22 11.20
CA PHE A 112 -3.66 12.56 12.50
C PHE A 112 -4.96 11.75 12.58
N THR A 113 -4.90 10.55 13.14
CA THR A 113 -6.09 9.76 13.47
C THR A 113 -6.91 10.44 14.56
N ALA A 114 -8.13 9.98 14.80
CA ALA A 114 -8.96 10.47 15.90
C ALA A 114 -8.33 10.30 17.28
N LYS A 115 -7.40 9.35 17.42
CA LYS A 115 -6.63 9.10 18.64
C LYS A 115 -5.34 9.93 18.74
N GLY A 116 -5.13 10.89 17.85
CA GLY A 116 -3.94 11.74 17.81
C GLY A 116 -2.66 11.07 17.31
N LYS A 117 -2.74 9.86 16.76
CA LYS A 117 -1.57 9.19 16.18
C LYS A 117 -1.26 9.76 14.80
N PRO A 118 0.01 10.13 14.50
CA PRO A 118 0.39 10.59 13.17
C PRO A 118 0.31 9.43 12.16
N LEU A 119 -0.41 9.67 11.08
CA LEU A 119 -0.45 8.77 9.93
C LEU A 119 0.61 9.18 8.93
N LYS A 120 1.47 8.23 8.57
CA LYS A 120 2.58 8.40 7.63
C LYS A 120 2.57 7.25 6.61
N ALA A 121 3.17 7.47 5.45
CA ALA A 121 3.48 6.37 4.54
C ALA A 121 4.45 5.39 5.20
N LYS A 122 4.22 4.10 5.05
CA LYS A 122 5.04 3.03 5.63
C LYS A 122 5.99 2.39 4.60
N THR A 123 5.71 2.58 3.32
CA THR A 123 6.50 2.01 2.21
C THR A 123 6.80 3.08 1.16
N VAL A 124 7.81 2.82 0.33
CA VAL A 124 8.19 3.71 -0.79
C VAL A 124 7.06 3.81 -1.81
N GLY A 125 6.36 2.69 -2.07
CA GLY A 125 5.19 2.67 -2.94
C GLY A 125 4.07 3.56 -2.40
N GLN A 126 3.77 3.46 -1.10
CA GLN A 126 2.80 4.34 -0.44
C GLN A 126 3.23 5.81 -0.50
N LYS A 127 4.51 6.10 -0.27
CA LYS A 127 5.03 7.48 -0.35
C LYS A 127 4.88 8.06 -1.74
N ARG A 128 5.20 7.29 -2.79
CA ARG A 128 4.98 7.70 -4.19
C ARG A 128 3.51 7.98 -4.45
N TYR A 129 2.61 7.10 -4.01
CA TYR A 129 1.17 7.28 -4.15
C TYR A 129 0.66 8.54 -3.45
N VAL A 130 1.06 8.78 -2.20
CA VAL A 130 0.73 10.01 -1.45
C VAL A 130 1.19 11.26 -2.19
N ASN A 131 2.42 11.26 -2.69
CA ASN A 131 2.98 12.39 -3.44
C ASN A 131 2.23 12.64 -4.75
N ALA A 132 1.85 11.57 -5.48
CA ALA A 132 1.06 11.67 -6.69
C ALA A 132 -0.32 12.29 -6.41
N VAL A 133 -1.03 11.82 -5.38
CA VAL A 133 -2.34 12.36 -5.01
C VAL A 133 -2.26 13.83 -4.61
N ARG A 134 -1.17 14.28 -3.96
CA ARG A 134 -0.99 15.71 -3.63
C ARG A 134 -0.79 16.57 -4.88
N LYS A 135 -0.10 16.03 -5.90
CA LYS A 135 0.39 16.77 -7.07
C LYS A 135 -0.58 16.81 -8.25
N SER A 136 -1.31 15.72 -8.47
CA SER A 136 -2.10 15.52 -9.68
C SER A 136 -3.59 15.65 -9.41
N ASP A 137 -4.35 16.02 -10.43
CA ASP A 137 -5.81 16.21 -10.31
C ASP A 137 -6.54 14.87 -10.26
N MET A 138 -5.99 13.86 -10.95
CA MET A 138 -6.56 12.52 -11.01
C MET A 138 -5.47 11.47 -10.82
N VAL A 139 -5.67 10.55 -9.86
CA VAL A 139 -4.70 9.50 -9.54
C VAL A 139 -5.35 8.14 -9.46
N PHE A 140 -4.73 7.17 -10.13
CA PHE A 140 -5.10 5.77 -10.05
C PHE A 140 -4.09 5.03 -9.16
N GLY A 141 -4.56 4.51 -8.01
CA GLY A 141 -3.80 3.67 -7.09
C GLY A 141 -4.13 2.20 -7.33
N ILE A 142 -3.26 1.49 -8.05
CA ILE A 142 -3.47 0.10 -8.48
C ILE A 142 -2.52 -0.81 -7.71
N GLY A 143 -3.00 -1.95 -7.24
CA GLY A 143 -2.16 -2.95 -6.57
C GLY A 143 -2.92 -3.88 -5.65
N PRO A 144 -2.23 -4.86 -5.02
CA PRO A 144 -2.88 -5.90 -4.22
C PRO A 144 -3.61 -5.35 -3.00
N ALA A 145 -4.54 -6.15 -2.48
CA ALA A 145 -5.24 -5.84 -1.25
C ALA A 145 -4.26 -5.75 -0.06
N GLY A 146 -4.51 -4.82 0.87
CA GLY A 146 -3.67 -4.60 2.05
C GLY A 146 -2.48 -3.66 1.85
N THR A 147 -2.31 -3.06 0.66
CA THR A 147 -1.30 -2.01 0.42
C THR A 147 -1.72 -0.63 0.92
N GLY A 148 -2.92 -0.49 1.49
CA GLY A 148 -3.41 0.76 2.09
C GLY A 148 -3.97 1.79 1.11
N LYS A 149 -4.22 1.44 -0.16
CA LYS A 149 -4.73 2.36 -1.21
C LYS A 149 -5.93 3.19 -0.76
N THR A 150 -7.00 2.51 -0.37
CA THR A 150 -8.26 3.14 0.06
C THR A 150 -8.07 3.95 1.32
N TYR A 151 -7.39 3.39 2.33
CA TYR A 151 -7.14 4.07 3.60
C TYR A 151 -6.31 5.37 3.41
N LEU A 152 -5.26 5.33 2.60
CA LEU A 152 -4.45 6.52 2.28
C LEU A 152 -5.23 7.55 1.45
N ALA A 153 -6.08 7.11 0.52
CA ALA A 153 -6.96 8.01 -0.23
C ALA A 153 -7.93 8.76 0.71
N VAL A 154 -8.57 8.03 1.64
CA VAL A 154 -9.46 8.65 2.65
C VAL A 154 -8.69 9.60 3.57
N ALA A 155 -7.47 9.23 3.99
CA ALA A 155 -6.62 10.07 4.83
C ALA A 155 -6.24 11.38 4.13
N LEU A 156 -5.91 11.31 2.85
CA LEU A 156 -5.61 12.49 2.03
C LEU A 156 -6.84 13.37 1.80
N ALA A 157 -8.02 12.77 1.60
CA ALA A 157 -9.27 13.49 1.51
C ALA A 157 -9.60 14.24 2.81
N VAL A 158 -9.45 13.58 3.96
CA VAL A 158 -9.63 14.20 5.28
C VAL A 158 -8.62 15.32 5.50
N SER A 159 -7.37 15.15 5.08
CA SER A 159 -6.34 16.19 5.14
C SER A 159 -6.71 17.39 4.28
N ALA A 160 -7.10 17.18 3.02
CA ALA A 160 -7.50 18.23 2.09
C ALA A 160 -8.72 19.02 2.61
N TYR A 161 -9.71 18.32 3.18
CA TYR A 161 -10.86 18.96 3.82
C TYR A 161 -10.46 19.81 5.04
N LYS A 162 -9.63 19.27 5.94
CA LYS A 162 -9.13 20.01 7.11
C LYS A 162 -8.32 21.27 6.71
N ASN A 163 -7.57 21.16 5.62
CA ASN A 163 -6.79 22.27 5.05
C ASN A 163 -7.62 23.26 4.22
N LYS A 164 -8.93 23.02 4.05
CA LYS A 164 -9.85 23.80 3.23
C LYS A 164 -9.47 23.85 1.74
N GLU A 165 -8.79 22.82 1.26
CA GLU A 165 -8.48 22.63 -0.15
C GLU A 165 -9.72 22.16 -0.94
N VAL A 166 -10.64 21.45 -0.24
CA VAL A 166 -11.93 21.01 -0.75
C VAL A 166 -13.03 21.23 0.29
N GLU A 167 -14.27 21.32 -0.17
CA GLU A 167 -15.46 21.51 0.67
C GLU A 167 -16.16 20.20 1.01
N LYS A 168 -16.01 19.18 0.16
CA LYS A 168 -16.70 17.89 0.27
C LYS A 168 -15.77 16.71 0.05
N ILE A 169 -16.11 15.58 0.66
CA ILE A 169 -15.49 14.27 0.44
C ILE A 169 -16.56 13.34 -0.07
N ILE A 170 -16.37 12.81 -1.29
CA ILE A 170 -17.33 11.91 -1.91
C ILE A 170 -16.67 10.56 -2.12
N LEU A 171 -17.24 9.54 -1.52
CA LEU A 171 -16.75 8.17 -1.55
C LEU A 171 -17.76 7.31 -2.30
N THR A 172 -17.31 6.64 -3.32
CA THR A 172 -18.17 5.78 -4.12
C THR A 172 -17.52 4.44 -4.41
N ARG A 173 -18.34 3.44 -4.58
CA ARG A 173 -17.94 2.06 -4.87
C ARG A 173 -18.93 1.46 -5.87
N PRO A 174 -18.50 0.65 -6.85
CA PRO A 174 -19.41 -0.11 -7.66
C PRO A 174 -20.17 -1.09 -6.77
N ALA A 175 -21.49 -1.16 -6.94
CA ALA A 175 -22.25 -2.22 -6.35
C ALA A 175 -22.01 -3.49 -7.16
N VAL A 176 -21.13 -4.38 -6.68
CA VAL A 176 -20.86 -5.66 -7.33
C VAL A 176 -21.65 -6.72 -6.60
N GLU A 177 -22.42 -7.45 -7.36
CA GLU A 177 -23.01 -8.70 -6.90
C GLU A 177 -21.91 -9.78 -6.97
N ALA A 178 -21.15 -9.97 -5.89
CA ALA A 178 -20.26 -11.13 -5.75
C ALA A 178 -21.12 -12.39 -5.58
N GLY A 179 -21.72 -12.88 -6.69
CA GLY A 179 -22.56 -14.10 -6.68
C GLY A 179 -23.92 -13.99 -5.99
N GLU A 180 -24.19 -12.93 -5.21
CA GLU A 180 -25.47 -12.66 -4.56
C GLU A 180 -26.21 -11.55 -5.31
N LYS A 181 -27.35 -11.86 -5.87
CA LYS A 181 -28.23 -10.85 -6.47
C LYS A 181 -28.69 -9.90 -5.38
N LEU A 182 -28.42 -8.58 -5.52
CA LEU A 182 -28.90 -7.50 -4.64
C LEU A 182 -30.41 -7.61 -4.31
N GLY A 183 -31.17 -8.38 -5.09
CA GLY A 183 -32.58 -8.69 -4.89
C GLY A 183 -32.90 -9.53 -3.65
N PHE A 184 -31.95 -10.23 -3.04
CA PHE A 184 -32.20 -11.10 -1.88
C PHE A 184 -32.06 -10.43 -0.51
N LEU A 185 -31.46 -9.24 -0.42
CA LEU A 185 -31.35 -8.53 0.86
C LEU A 185 -32.63 -7.72 1.12
N PRO A 186 -33.23 -7.79 2.30
CA PRO A 186 -34.38 -6.95 2.68
C PRO A 186 -33.92 -5.50 2.89
N GLY A 187 -34.80 -4.52 2.63
CA GLY A 187 -34.51 -3.10 2.78
C GLY A 187 -34.46 -2.33 1.47
N ASP A 188 -34.24 -1.03 1.55
CA ASP A 188 -34.05 -0.19 0.39
C ASP A 188 -32.67 -0.40 -0.27
N LEU A 189 -32.43 0.25 -1.41
CA LEU A 189 -31.17 0.08 -2.15
C LEU A 189 -29.95 0.51 -1.32
N GLN A 190 -30.14 1.49 -0.43
CA GLN A 190 -29.08 2.04 0.42
C GLN A 190 -28.71 1.05 1.53
N ASP A 191 -29.68 0.41 2.15
CA ASP A 191 -29.48 -0.64 3.16
C ASP A 191 -28.73 -1.85 2.57
N LYS A 192 -29.00 -2.18 1.33
CA LYS A 192 -28.36 -3.31 0.61
C LYS A 192 -26.90 -3.04 0.24
N VAL A 193 -26.54 -1.79 0.01
CA VAL A 193 -25.17 -1.39 -0.37
C VAL A 193 -24.30 -1.06 0.84
N ASP A 194 -24.88 -0.69 1.97
CA ASP A 194 -24.18 -0.26 3.18
C ASP A 194 -23.13 -1.27 3.69
N PRO A 195 -23.35 -2.62 3.65
CA PRO A 195 -22.32 -3.58 4.02
C PRO A 195 -21.04 -3.50 3.17
N TYR A 196 -21.16 -3.18 1.89
CA TYR A 196 -20.03 -3.05 0.98
C TYR A 196 -19.24 -1.76 1.20
N LEU A 197 -19.83 -0.77 1.87
CA LEU A 197 -19.19 0.51 2.18
C LEU A 197 -18.52 0.52 3.57
N ARG A 198 -18.68 -0.55 4.36
CA ARG A 198 -18.09 -0.64 5.72
C ARG A 198 -16.59 -0.32 5.77
N PRO A 199 -15.72 -0.85 4.89
CA PRO A 199 -14.30 -0.54 4.95
C PRO A 199 -13.97 0.96 4.81
N VAL A 200 -14.81 1.67 4.06
CA VAL A 200 -14.70 3.12 3.89
C VAL A 200 -15.14 3.86 5.16
N TYR A 201 -16.24 3.43 5.79
CA TYR A 201 -16.67 3.97 7.08
C TYR A 201 -15.65 3.71 8.19
N ASP A 202 -15.05 2.51 8.24
CA ASP A 202 -14.03 2.18 9.23
C ASP A 202 -12.83 3.12 9.10
N ALA A 203 -12.38 3.42 7.88
CA ALA A 203 -11.31 4.39 7.63
C ALA A 203 -11.71 5.81 8.09
N LEU A 204 -12.93 6.26 7.78
CA LEU A 204 -13.43 7.55 8.23
C LEU A 204 -13.51 7.65 9.77
N TYR A 205 -13.99 6.58 10.43
CA TYR A 205 -14.09 6.55 11.91
C TYR A 205 -12.74 6.53 12.60
N ASP A 206 -11.76 5.84 12.03
CA ASP A 206 -10.38 5.86 12.57
C ASP A 206 -9.74 7.26 12.44
N LEU A 207 -10.00 7.98 11.34
CA LEU A 207 -9.40 9.27 11.04
C LEU A 207 -10.10 10.47 11.67
N LEU A 208 -11.42 10.41 11.83
CA LEU A 208 -12.24 11.53 12.30
C LEU A 208 -12.86 11.29 13.67
N GLY A 209 -12.95 10.04 14.12
CA GLY A 209 -13.83 9.60 15.19
C GLY A 209 -15.28 9.45 14.69
N ARG A 210 -16.02 8.53 15.32
CA ARG A 210 -17.37 8.16 14.88
C ARG A 210 -18.34 9.35 14.88
N ASP A 211 -18.39 10.09 15.99
CA ASP A 211 -19.36 11.18 16.16
C ASP A 211 -19.10 12.33 15.17
N ASN A 212 -17.84 12.67 14.94
CA ASN A 212 -17.49 13.71 13.97
C ASN A 212 -17.76 13.28 12.53
N ALA A 213 -17.47 12.03 12.18
CA ALA A 213 -17.76 11.48 10.85
C ALA A 213 -19.29 11.47 10.59
N LEU A 214 -20.11 11.06 11.56
CA LEU A 214 -21.56 11.10 11.46
C LEU A 214 -22.08 12.53 11.30
N ARG A 215 -21.61 13.48 12.09
CA ARG A 215 -21.96 14.89 11.98
C ARG A 215 -21.61 15.48 10.61
N LEU A 216 -20.46 15.13 10.05
CA LEU A 216 -20.06 15.60 8.72
C LEU A 216 -20.90 14.95 7.61
N LYS A 217 -21.36 13.72 7.80
CA LYS A 217 -22.31 13.05 6.90
C LYS A 217 -23.69 13.73 6.94
N GLU A 218 -24.23 14.02 8.14
CA GLU A 218 -25.50 14.74 8.31
C GLU A 218 -25.47 16.14 7.66
N ARG A 219 -24.30 16.79 7.65
CA ARG A 219 -24.10 18.09 7.00
C ARG A 219 -23.77 17.99 5.51
N GLU A 220 -23.85 16.80 4.93
CA GLU A 220 -23.50 16.51 3.53
C GLU A 220 -22.08 16.94 3.10
N VAL A 221 -21.16 17.07 4.08
CA VAL A 221 -19.75 17.27 3.83
C VAL A 221 -19.08 15.96 3.39
N ILE A 222 -19.49 14.85 4.01
CA ILE A 222 -19.07 13.50 3.62
C ILE A 222 -20.27 12.77 3.03
N GLU A 223 -20.13 12.33 1.79
CA GLU A 223 -21.11 11.56 1.07
C GLU A 223 -20.51 10.18 0.73
N VAL A 224 -21.20 9.11 1.14
CA VAL A 224 -20.79 7.72 0.82
C VAL A 224 -21.96 7.07 0.09
N VAL A 225 -21.79 6.84 -1.21
CA VAL A 225 -22.88 6.44 -2.09
C VAL A 225 -22.46 5.44 -3.16
N PRO A 226 -23.38 4.61 -3.67
CA PRO A 226 -23.12 3.75 -4.82
C PRO A 226 -22.72 4.54 -6.07
N LEU A 227 -21.86 3.95 -6.90
CA LEU A 227 -21.40 4.57 -8.15
C LEU A 227 -22.55 5.00 -9.08
N ALA A 228 -23.66 4.27 -9.07
CA ALA A 228 -24.83 4.60 -9.90
C ALA A 228 -25.41 6.00 -9.61
N TYR A 229 -25.25 6.51 -8.38
CA TYR A 229 -25.76 7.82 -7.96
C TYR A 229 -24.88 8.99 -8.41
N MET A 230 -23.74 8.71 -9.04
CA MET A 230 -22.87 9.73 -9.63
C MET A 230 -23.38 10.24 -10.98
N ARG A 231 -24.31 9.51 -11.62
CA ARG A 231 -24.78 9.84 -12.96
C ARG A 231 -25.52 11.19 -12.98
N GLY A 232 -25.16 12.05 -13.95
CA GLY A 232 -25.79 13.37 -14.14
C GLY A 232 -25.30 14.45 -13.17
N ARG A 233 -24.36 14.16 -12.30
CA ARG A 233 -23.80 15.13 -11.34
C ARG A 233 -22.56 15.81 -11.93
N THR A 234 -22.29 17.02 -11.47
CA THR A 234 -20.97 17.69 -11.55
C THR A 234 -20.53 17.96 -10.12
N LEU A 235 -19.31 17.56 -9.78
CA LEU A 235 -18.80 17.57 -8.42
C LEU A 235 -17.70 18.61 -8.31
N ASP A 236 -18.04 19.81 -7.87
CA ASP A 236 -17.11 20.93 -7.67
C ASP A 236 -16.56 20.95 -6.24
N ASN A 237 -15.35 21.47 -6.06
CA ASN A 237 -14.66 21.64 -4.78
C ASN A 237 -14.66 20.37 -3.92
N ALA A 238 -14.51 19.20 -4.55
CA ALA A 238 -14.69 17.91 -3.90
C ALA A 238 -13.44 17.02 -4.04
N PHE A 239 -13.15 16.27 -2.99
CA PHE A 239 -12.24 15.13 -3.07
C PHE A 239 -13.07 13.88 -3.29
N ILE A 240 -12.91 13.25 -4.44
CA ILE A 240 -13.76 12.18 -4.92
C ILE A 240 -12.96 10.89 -4.96
N ILE A 241 -13.44 9.84 -4.31
CA ILE A 241 -12.78 8.53 -4.26
C ILE A 241 -13.68 7.48 -4.89
N LEU A 242 -13.18 6.76 -5.89
CA LEU A 242 -13.78 5.52 -6.41
C LEU A 242 -12.96 4.34 -5.92
N ASP A 243 -13.52 3.55 -5.02
CA ASP A 243 -12.89 2.34 -4.50
C ASP A 243 -13.38 1.08 -5.22
N GLU A 244 -12.57 0.01 -5.24
CA GLU A 244 -12.82 -1.25 -5.95
C GLU A 244 -13.14 -1.05 -7.45
N ALA A 245 -12.43 -0.13 -8.06
CA ALA A 245 -12.68 0.34 -9.42
C ALA A 245 -12.47 -0.74 -10.50
N GLN A 246 -11.75 -1.83 -10.21
CA GLN A 246 -11.61 -2.98 -11.10
C GLN A 246 -12.98 -3.62 -11.43
N ASN A 247 -13.96 -3.42 -10.54
CA ASN A 247 -15.32 -3.94 -10.66
C ASN A 247 -16.29 -2.97 -11.37
N THR A 248 -15.77 -1.94 -12.03
CA THR A 248 -16.57 -1.07 -12.93
C THR A 248 -16.53 -1.59 -14.35
N THR A 249 -17.59 -1.37 -15.12
CA THR A 249 -17.52 -1.47 -16.58
C THR A 249 -16.83 -0.25 -17.20
N CYS A 250 -16.43 -0.34 -18.48
CA CYS A 250 -15.81 0.80 -19.19
C CYS A 250 -16.74 2.03 -19.22
N GLU A 251 -18.04 1.81 -19.40
CA GLU A 251 -19.04 2.88 -19.41
C GLU A 251 -19.21 3.53 -18.04
N GLN A 252 -19.22 2.73 -16.96
CA GLN A 252 -19.28 3.22 -15.58
C GLN A 252 -18.04 4.04 -15.23
N MET A 253 -16.84 3.55 -15.56
CA MET A 253 -15.60 4.29 -15.36
C MET A 253 -15.62 5.62 -16.10
N LYS A 254 -15.92 5.63 -17.39
CA LYS A 254 -16.03 6.86 -18.17
C LYS A 254 -17.06 7.83 -17.60
N MET A 255 -18.24 7.32 -17.23
CA MET A 255 -19.30 8.10 -16.58
C MET A 255 -18.78 8.77 -15.31
N PHE A 256 -18.08 8.04 -14.45
CA PHE A 256 -17.54 8.55 -13.19
C PHE A 256 -16.45 9.61 -13.40
N LEU A 257 -15.45 9.34 -14.22
CA LEU A 257 -14.33 10.26 -14.45
C LEU A 257 -14.79 11.61 -15.01
N THR A 258 -15.88 11.61 -15.77
CA THR A 258 -16.49 12.84 -16.31
C THR A 258 -17.39 13.59 -15.31
N ARG A 259 -17.43 13.18 -14.03
CA ARG A 259 -18.12 13.93 -12.94
C ARG A 259 -17.26 15.00 -12.30
N MET A 260 -15.97 15.02 -12.60
CA MET A 260 -15.02 15.99 -12.05
C MET A 260 -15.44 17.41 -12.42
N GLY A 261 -15.67 18.23 -11.40
CA GLY A 261 -15.92 19.65 -11.53
C GLY A 261 -14.69 20.49 -11.17
N PHE A 262 -14.88 21.80 -11.14
CA PHE A 262 -13.78 22.74 -10.81
C PHE A 262 -13.34 22.59 -9.35
N GLY A 263 -12.03 22.75 -9.09
CA GLY A 263 -11.47 22.67 -7.74
C GLY A 263 -11.54 21.27 -7.12
N SER A 264 -11.82 20.23 -7.93
CA SER A 264 -11.95 18.86 -7.44
C SER A 264 -10.75 18.00 -7.76
N LYS A 265 -10.60 16.92 -7.01
CA LYS A 265 -9.59 15.88 -7.15
C LYS A 265 -10.25 14.51 -7.18
N ILE A 266 -9.79 13.65 -8.09
CA ILE A 266 -10.25 12.25 -8.17
C ILE A 266 -9.13 11.30 -7.79
N VAL A 267 -9.45 10.34 -6.93
CA VAL A 267 -8.60 9.20 -6.62
C VAL A 267 -9.37 7.92 -6.91
N VAL A 268 -8.80 7.09 -7.76
CA VAL A 268 -9.35 5.78 -8.14
C VAL A 268 -8.47 4.69 -7.52
N THR A 269 -9.06 3.80 -6.74
CA THR A 269 -8.33 2.67 -6.13
C THR A 269 -8.87 1.34 -6.65
N GLY A 270 -7.97 0.37 -6.85
CA GLY A 270 -8.38 -0.95 -7.32
C GLY A 270 -7.28 -1.99 -7.32
N ASP A 271 -7.70 -3.24 -7.50
CA ASP A 271 -6.85 -4.42 -7.61
C ASP A 271 -7.23 -5.21 -8.88
N VAL A 272 -6.40 -5.14 -9.90
CA VAL A 272 -6.67 -5.81 -11.18
C VAL A 272 -6.65 -7.34 -11.11
N THR A 273 -6.22 -7.91 -9.98
CA THR A 273 -6.25 -9.36 -9.73
C THR A 273 -7.58 -9.83 -9.14
N GLN A 274 -8.42 -8.91 -8.64
CA GLN A 274 -9.69 -9.20 -7.97
C GLN A 274 -10.89 -8.64 -8.77
N ILE A 275 -11.05 -9.12 -10.00
CA ILE A 275 -12.15 -8.69 -10.88
C ILE A 275 -13.32 -9.65 -10.72
N ASP A 276 -14.43 -9.15 -10.16
CA ASP A 276 -15.66 -9.91 -9.91
C ASP A 276 -16.78 -9.55 -10.93
N LEU A 277 -16.40 -8.99 -12.09
CA LEU A 277 -17.35 -8.66 -13.14
C LEU A 277 -17.92 -9.93 -13.81
N PRO A 278 -19.18 -9.90 -14.26
CA PRO A 278 -19.76 -11.01 -15.01
C PRO A 278 -18.95 -11.37 -16.26
N ALA A 279 -18.98 -12.65 -16.65
CA ALA A 279 -18.26 -13.15 -17.81
C ALA A 279 -18.54 -12.30 -19.07
N GLY A 280 -17.50 -11.96 -19.81
CA GLY A 280 -17.56 -11.13 -21.02
C GLY A 280 -17.57 -9.61 -20.79
N LYS A 281 -17.64 -9.14 -19.53
CA LYS A 281 -17.48 -7.71 -19.22
C LYS A 281 -16.00 -7.37 -19.00
N LYS A 282 -15.56 -6.24 -19.58
CA LYS A 282 -14.18 -5.72 -19.41
C LYS A 282 -14.14 -4.77 -18.22
N SER A 283 -13.08 -4.86 -17.43
CA SER A 283 -12.82 -3.93 -16.33
C SER A 283 -12.56 -2.53 -16.84
N GLY A 284 -13.33 -1.57 -16.32
CA GLY A 284 -13.16 -0.15 -16.62
C GLY A 284 -11.84 0.40 -16.09
N LEU A 285 -11.28 -0.17 -15.02
CA LEU A 285 -9.96 0.22 -14.51
C LEU A 285 -8.85 -0.14 -15.50
N ILE A 286 -8.85 -1.35 -16.05
CA ILE A 286 -7.86 -1.78 -17.05
C ILE A 286 -8.02 -0.97 -18.35
N ASP A 287 -9.24 -0.67 -18.76
CA ASP A 287 -9.49 0.15 -19.96
C ASP A 287 -9.03 1.59 -19.74
N ALA A 288 -9.33 2.18 -18.57
CA ALA A 288 -8.88 3.54 -18.23
C ALA A 288 -7.36 3.65 -18.21
N GLU A 289 -6.64 2.67 -17.66
CA GLU A 289 -5.18 2.63 -17.67
C GLU A 289 -4.64 2.73 -19.11
N ARG A 290 -5.20 1.92 -20.02
CA ARG A 290 -4.77 1.89 -21.43
C ARG A 290 -5.06 3.21 -22.16
N VAL A 291 -6.23 3.82 -21.89
CA VAL A 291 -6.72 4.99 -22.62
C VAL A 291 -6.12 6.29 -22.09
N LEU A 292 -5.90 6.39 -20.76
CA LEU A 292 -5.54 7.64 -20.09
C LEU A 292 -4.05 7.75 -19.76
N LYS A 293 -3.26 6.71 -20.01
CA LYS A 293 -1.82 6.74 -19.76
C LYS A 293 -1.16 7.85 -20.60
N GLY A 294 -0.42 8.73 -19.92
CA GLY A 294 0.26 9.87 -20.57
C GLY A 294 -0.60 11.13 -20.70
N VAL A 295 -1.85 11.13 -20.25
CA VAL A 295 -2.68 12.35 -20.21
C VAL A 295 -2.18 13.25 -19.07
N LYS A 296 -1.89 14.52 -19.37
CA LYS A 296 -1.41 15.49 -18.38
C LYS A 296 -2.42 15.68 -17.25
N GLY A 297 -1.95 15.65 -16.02
CA GLY A 297 -2.80 15.75 -14.81
C GLY A 297 -3.36 14.42 -14.31
N ILE A 298 -3.13 13.32 -15.05
CA ILE A 298 -3.51 11.96 -14.65
C ILE A 298 -2.25 11.16 -14.33
N GLU A 299 -2.23 10.49 -13.17
CA GLU A 299 -1.11 9.68 -12.73
C GLU A 299 -1.54 8.28 -12.31
N PHE A 300 -0.75 7.28 -12.72
CA PHE A 300 -0.96 5.87 -12.36
C PHE A 300 0.14 5.43 -11.40
N CYS A 301 -0.26 5.06 -10.19
CA CYS A 301 0.62 4.58 -9.12
C CYS A 301 0.38 3.09 -8.89
N TYR A 302 1.45 2.30 -9.07
CA TYR A 302 1.40 0.87 -8.84
C TYR A 302 2.04 0.55 -7.49
N LEU A 303 1.25 -0.05 -6.61
CA LEU A 303 1.71 -0.64 -5.36
C LEU A 303 1.93 -2.13 -5.60
N ARG A 304 2.98 -2.69 -5.00
CA ARG A 304 3.42 -4.08 -5.19
C ARG A 304 3.15 -4.90 -3.95
N GLU A 305 3.37 -6.20 -4.01
CA GLU A 305 3.23 -7.10 -2.86
C GLU A 305 4.11 -6.69 -1.67
N MET A 306 5.31 -6.17 -1.92
CA MET A 306 6.18 -5.65 -0.87
C MET A 306 5.59 -4.46 -0.12
N ASP A 307 4.65 -3.71 -0.74
CA ASP A 307 3.93 -2.60 -0.11
C ASP A 307 2.76 -3.07 0.79
N VAL A 308 2.51 -4.38 0.88
CA VAL A 308 1.43 -4.95 1.71
C VAL A 308 1.76 -4.81 3.18
N VAL A 309 0.95 -4.04 3.88
CA VAL A 309 1.04 -3.81 5.33
C VAL A 309 -0.02 -4.66 6.03
N ARG A 310 0.33 -5.88 6.40
CA ARG A 310 -0.57 -6.85 7.04
C ARG A 310 0.08 -7.50 8.24
N HIS A 311 -0.76 -7.93 9.19
CA HIS A 311 -0.31 -8.74 10.32
C HIS A 311 0.39 -10.02 9.82
N GLU A 312 1.51 -10.40 10.45
CA GLU A 312 2.34 -11.51 10.00
C GLU A 312 1.55 -12.84 9.91
N MET A 313 0.66 -13.09 10.87
CA MET A 313 -0.22 -14.27 10.82
C MET A 313 -1.07 -14.32 9.55
N VAL A 314 -1.58 -13.17 9.07
CA VAL A 314 -2.39 -13.11 7.84
C VAL A 314 -1.54 -13.45 6.62
N LYS A 315 -0.28 -13.01 6.56
CA LYS A 315 0.65 -13.40 5.50
C LYS A 315 0.91 -14.90 5.51
N ARG A 316 1.13 -15.49 6.69
CA ARG A 316 1.34 -16.94 6.86
C ARG A 316 0.12 -17.75 6.40
N VAL A 317 -1.09 -17.29 6.72
CA VAL A 317 -2.33 -17.93 6.27
C VAL A 317 -2.43 -17.88 4.74
N ILE A 318 -2.25 -16.73 4.12
CA ILE A 318 -2.30 -16.57 2.65
C ILE A 318 -1.26 -17.50 1.99
N SER A 319 -0.01 -17.46 2.44
CA SER A 319 1.07 -18.31 1.90
C SER A 319 0.78 -19.82 2.06
N ALA A 320 0.07 -20.21 3.12
CA ALA A 320 -0.34 -21.61 3.32
C ALA A 320 -1.39 -22.02 2.31
N TYR A 321 -2.40 -21.17 2.07
CA TYR A 321 -3.43 -21.41 1.05
C TYR A 321 -2.84 -21.44 -0.35
N ASP A 322 -1.98 -20.49 -0.71
CA ASP A 322 -1.33 -20.43 -2.02
C ASP A 322 -0.50 -21.69 -2.31
N ARG A 323 0.28 -22.17 -1.32
CA ARG A 323 1.02 -23.41 -1.42
C ARG A 323 0.09 -24.61 -1.62
N TYR A 324 -1.00 -24.68 -0.86
CA TYR A 324 -1.95 -25.77 -0.96
C TYR A 324 -2.60 -25.82 -2.35
N TYR A 325 -3.10 -24.71 -2.87
CA TYR A 325 -3.77 -24.67 -4.17
C TYR A 325 -2.81 -24.80 -5.36
N LYS A 326 -1.54 -24.42 -5.23
CA LYS A 326 -0.51 -24.74 -6.24
C LYS A 326 -0.32 -26.25 -6.40
N HIS A 327 -0.41 -27.00 -5.30
CA HIS A 327 -0.27 -28.46 -5.33
C HIS A 327 -1.59 -29.21 -5.57
N HIS A 328 -2.72 -28.54 -5.36
CA HIS A 328 -4.07 -29.08 -5.51
C HIS A 328 -4.93 -28.10 -6.31
N PRO A 329 -4.68 -27.97 -7.63
CA PRO A 329 -5.48 -27.05 -8.45
C PRO A 329 -6.96 -27.44 -8.36
N LYS A 330 -7.84 -26.46 -8.11
CA LYS A 330 -9.28 -26.69 -8.10
C LYS A 330 -9.65 -27.33 -9.43
N LYS A 331 -10.26 -28.54 -9.40
CA LYS A 331 -10.96 -29.08 -10.56
C LYS A 331 -12.08 -28.08 -10.87
N GLU A 332 -12.06 -27.50 -12.06
CA GLU A 332 -13.20 -26.74 -12.56
C GLU A 332 -14.41 -27.68 -12.53
N GLU A 333 -15.34 -27.45 -11.60
CA GLU A 333 -16.67 -28.01 -11.68
C GLU A 333 -17.34 -27.39 -12.92
N LYS A 334 -17.52 -28.26 -13.92
CA LYS A 334 -18.19 -27.93 -15.18
C LYS A 334 -19.68 -27.75 -14.96
#